data_2b189dee8f302a5787be8ecdecf5896b
#
_entry.id   2b189dee8f302a5787be8ecdecf5896b
#
_cell.length_a   1.000
_cell.length_b   1.000
_cell.length_c   1.000
_cell.angle_alpha   90.00
_cell.angle_beta   90.00
_cell.angle_gamma   90.00
#
_symmetry.space_group_name_H-M   'P 1'
#
loop_
_entity.id
_entity.type
_entity.pdbx_description
1 polymer ?
#
loop_
_entity_poly.entity_id
_entity_poly.type
_entity_poly.pdbx_seq_one_letter_code
_entity_poly.pdbx_strand_id
1 'polypeptide(L)'
;MTASSLNSREKRAAVSLASVFAFRMLGLFMLMPVLAIYGQSLEGFSPIWIGFAIGAYGLTQAVLQIPMGRLSDKIGRKKVIVGGLIVFAIGSVVAALADSIQMVTVGRALQGMGAIASALLAFASDLSRDEQRPKVMAVIGMSIGMSFAFAMLLGPIVAASWGIAGVFWLTAILAVFGIFIVTMLVPNAVNKAPKGDTLASFSDIKKLIKHPQLARLNAGVLLLHLTLTTIFVVLPSQLIKDGLVADHHWYLYIPVLFLAFLLMVPIMIVAIKKEKEKQAFIGSVALLTISMLAMSAWVNSVVGIAVCMLLYFVAFNFLEATMPALVSRIAPASQKGSAMGGYSSSQFLGAFLGGMLGGYVAQTTTTQAVFAAAALVGLIWLIIAWKMQVPPKSKVISLMTKLDSEEHAQTLASQLVALPGVIEATVVRDENRSYLKINDKEFDLDQARKVAGLI
;
A
#
# COMPACT_ATOMS: atom_id res chain seq x y z
N MET A 1 14.52 7.72 28.01
CA MET A 1 14.46 6.24 27.83
C MET A 1 15.12 5.90 26.51
N THR A 2 16.22 5.16 26.51
CA THR A 2 16.89 4.66 25.31
C THR A 2 15.88 3.80 24.54
N ALA A 3 15.63 4.14 23.28
CA ALA A 3 14.75 3.36 22.42
C ALA A 3 15.22 1.90 22.38
N SER A 4 14.55 1.01 23.10
CA SER A 4 14.93 -0.40 23.17
C SER A 4 15.03 -0.98 21.75
N SER A 5 16.05 -1.79 21.50
CA SER A 5 16.23 -2.46 20.20
C SER A 5 15.19 -3.59 20.03
N LEU A 6 14.95 -3.97 18.78
CA LEU A 6 14.18 -5.18 18.48
C LEU A 6 14.90 -6.40 19.10
N ASN A 7 14.18 -7.24 19.80
CA ASN A 7 14.71 -8.51 20.28
C ASN A 7 14.84 -9.54 19.12
N SER A 8 15.51 -10.67 19.36
CA SER A 8 15.80 -11.67 18.33
C SER A 8 14.52 -12.24 17.70
N ARG A 9 13.43 -12.39 18.48
CA ARG A 9 12.14 -12.87 18.01
C ARG A 9 11.45 -11.84 17.12
N GLU A 10 11.46 -10.57 17.52
CA GLU A 10 10.90 -9.46 16.74
C GLU A 10 11.68 -9.24 15.43
N LYS A 11 13.02 -9.32 15.46
CA LYS A 11 13.86 -9.26 14.25
C LYS A 11 13.53 -10.39 13.29
N ARG A 12 13.45 -11.63 13.79
CA ARG A 12 13.10 -12.80 12.99
C ARG A 12 11.70 -12.65 12.39
N ALA A 13 10.71 -12.20 13.16
CA ALA A 13 9.36 -11.95 12.69
C ALA A 13 9.33 -10.86 11.62
N ALA A 14 9.97 -9.71 11.87
CA ALA A 14 10.02 -8.58 10.95
C ALA A 14 10.64 -8.98 9.60
N VAL A 15 11.82 -9.62 9.62
CA VAL A 15 12.51 -10.03 8.38
C VAL A 15 11.70 -11.09 7.63
N SER A 16 11.20 -12.13 8.33
CA SER A 16 10.44 -13.21 7.67
C SER A 16 9.14 -12.70 7.05
N LEU A 17 8.36 -11.88 7.76
CA LEU A 17 7.12 -11.33 7.21
C LEU A 17 7.37 -10.30 6.11
N ALA A 18 8.42 -9.48 6.24
CA ALA A 18 8.84 -8.56 5.19
C ALA A 18 9.25 -9.31 3.91
N SER A 19 9.95 -10.45 4.03
CA SER A 19 10.29 -11.30 2.87
C SER A 19 9.06 -11.86 2.17
N VAL A 20 8.05 -12.31 2.92
CA VAL A 20 6.78 -12.79 2.33
C VAL A 20 6.06 -11.65 1.60
N PHE A 21 6.01 -10.46 2.20
CA PHE A 21 5.50 -9.27 1.51
C PHE A 21 6.29 -8.95 0.24
N ALA A 22 7.63 -8.96 0.35
CA ALA A 22 8.51 -8.66 -0.77
C ALA A 22 8.28 -9.61 -1.94
N PHE A 23 8.25 -10.92 -1.70
CA PHE A 23 8.02 -11.91 -2.76
C PHE A 23 6.68 -11.73 -3.45
N ARG A 24 5.64 -11.46 -2.67
CA ARG A 24 4.31 -11.24 -3.22
C ARG A 24 4.24 -9.95 -4.04
N MET A 25 4.81 -8.85 -3.53
CA MET A 25 4.82 -7.56 -4.23
C MET A 25 5.73 -7.58 -5.46
N LEU A 26 6.85 -8.32 -5.40
CA LEU A 26 7.70 -8.55 -6.56
C LEU A 26 6.91 -9.21 -7.69
N GLY A 27 6.20 -10.31 -7.41
CA GLY A 27 5.35 -10.98 -8.39
C GLY A 27 4.23 -10.10 -8.95
N LEU A 28 3.65 -9.22 -8.12
CA LEU A 28 2.64 -8.26 -8.55
C LEU A 28 3.22 -7.22 -9.52
N PHE A 29 4.34 -6.61 -9.14
CA PHE A 29 4.89 -5.46 -9.84
C PHE A 29 5.68 -5.84 -11.09
N MET A 30 6.29 -7.03 -11.16
CA MET A 30 7.01 -7.49 -12.35
C MET A 30 6.15 -7.49 -13.62
N LEU A 31 4.86 -7.67 -13.48
CA LEU A 31 3.95 -7.70 -14.62
C LEU A 31 3.73 -6.32 -15.25
N MET A 32 3.81 -5.24 -14.45
CA MET A 32 3.53 -3.89 -14.94
C MET A 32 4.40 -3.47 -16.15
N PRO A 33 5.73 -3.62 -16.12
CA PRO A 33 6.56 -3.20 -17.24
C PRO A 33 6.50 -4.15 -18.45
N VAL A 34 5.94 -5.36 -18.32
CA VAL A 34 6.07 -6.40 -19.35
C VAL A 34 4.76 -6.79 -20.01
N LEU A 35 3.61 -6.71 -19.32
CA LEU A 35 2.35 -7.22 -19.84
C LEU A 35 1.92 -6.51 -21.15
N ALA A 36 2.11 -5.21 -21.22
CA ALA A 36 1.77 -4.41 -22.41
C ALA A 36 2.62 -4.78 -23.65
N ILE A 37 3.78 -5.38 -23.44
CA ILE A 37 4.71 -5.80 -24.50
C ILE A 37 4.47 -7.27 -24.85
N TYR A 38 4.76 -8.15 -23.90
CA TYR A 38 4.77 -9.60 -24.11
C TYR A 38 3.36 -10.20 -24.17
N GLY A 39 2.34 -9.49 -23.63
CA GLY A 39 0.94 -9.89 -23.76
C GLY A 39 0.40 -9.78 -25.19
N GLN A 40 1.11 -9.10 -26.10
CA GLN A 40 0.71 -8.98 -27.51
C GLN A 40 0.72 -10.31 -28.26
N SER A 41 1.48 -11.28 -27.79
CA SER A 41 1.53 -12.62 -28.37
C SER A 41 0.39 -13.54 -27.92
N LEU A 42 -0.40 -13.13 -26.92
CA LEU A 42 -1.51 -13.93 -26.39
C LEU A 42 -2.74 -13.80 -27.27
N GLU A 43 -3.49 -14.91 -27.42
CA GLU A 43 -4.77 -14.90 -28.12
C GLU A 43 -5.75 -13.93 -27.48
N GLY A 44 -6.53 -13.22 -28.31
CA GLY A 44 -7.51 -12.24 -27.85
C GLY A 44 -6.92 -10.97 -27.27
N PHE A 45 -5.63 -10.68 -27.57
CA PHE A 45 -4.98 -9.44 -27.15
C PHE A 45 -5.79 -8.21 -27.57
N SER A 46 -5.94 -7.28 -26.65
CA SER A 46 -6.36 -5.90 -26.90
C SER A 46 -5.93 -5.00 -25.75
N PRO A 47 -5.80 -3.67 -25.96
CA PRO A 47 -5.43 -2.75 -24.89
C PRO A 47 -6.36 -2.81 -23.68
N ILE A 48 -7.67 -3.00 -23.89
CA ILE A 48 -8.64 -3.12 -22.80
C ILE A 48 -8.40 -4.40 -21.97
N TRP A 49 -8.06 -5.52 -22.60
CA TRP A 49 -7.74 -6.75 -21.89
C TRP A 49 -6.43 -6.66 -21.11
N ILE A 50 -5.43 -5.90 -21.61
CA ILE A 50 -4.23 -5.57 -20.83
C ILE A 50 -4.60 -4.81 -19.57
N GLY A 51 -5.46 -3.80 -19.70
CA GLY A 51 -5.98 -3.05 -18.56
C GLY A 51 -6.71 -3.94 -17.54
N PHE A 52 -7.58 -4.85 -18.01
CA PHE A 52 -8.24 -5.84 -17.17
C PHE A 52 -7.25 -6.77 -16.47
N ALA A 53 -6.26 -7.30 -17.17
CA ALA A 53 -5.27 -8.22 -16.61
C ALA A 53 -4.39 -7.54 -15.55
N ILE A 54 -4.01 -6.27 -15.74
CA ILE A 54 -3.31 -5.49 -14.71
C ILE A 54 -4.24 -5.25 -13.51
N GLY A 55 -5.49 -4.85 -13.76
CA GLY A 55 -6.44 -4.43 -12.74
C GLY A 55 -7.11 -5.57 -11.96
N ALA A 56 -7.33 -6.73 -12.58
CA ALA A 56 -8.11 -7.84 -12.01
C ALA A 56 -7.61 -8.30 -10.63
N TYR A 57 -6.29 -8.34 -10.46
CA TYR A 57 -5.66 -8.55 -9.16
C TYR A 57 -6.13 -7.53 -8.12
N GLY A 58 -6.13 -6.24 -8.49
CA GLY A 58 -6.53 -5.15 -7.60
C GLY A 58 -7.98 -5.25 -7.18
N LEU A 59 -8.89 -5.60 -8.09
CA LEU A 59 -10.32 -5.74 -7.80
C LEU A 59 -10.58 -6.81 -6.73
N THR A 60 -10.07 -8.02 -6.95
CA THR A 60 -10.28 -9.13 -6.02
C THR A 60 -9.58 -8.91 -4.68
N GLN A 61 -8.40 -8.29 -4.70
CA GLN A 61 -7.68 -7.88 -3.50
C GLN A 61 -8.46 -6.82 -2.70
N ALA A 62 -9.00 -5.79 -3.36
CA ALA A 62 -9.78 -4.73 -2.71
C ALA A 62 -11.00 -5.28 -1.97
N VAL A 63 -11.70 -6.23 -2.59
CA VAL A 63 -12.92 -6.85 -2.02
C VAL A 63 -12.58 -7.80 -0.88
N LEU A 64 -11.55 -8.65 -1.04
CA LEU A 64 -11.30 -9.76 -0.12
C LEU A 64 -10.34 -9.41 1.03
N GLN A 65 -9.60 -8.31 0.96
CA GLN A 65 -8.60 -7.96 1.97
C GLN A 65 -9.19 -7.86 3.39
N ILE A 66 -10.35 -7.21 3.54
CA ILE A 66 -11.02 -7.07 4.84
C ILE A 66 -11.61 -8.39 5.34
N PRO A 67 -12.39 -9.14 4.52
CA PRO A 67 -12.85 -10.48 4.89
C PRO A 67 -11.74 -11.42 5.33
N MET A 68 -10.63 -11.47 4.58
CA MET A 68 -9.49 -12.34 4.88
C MET A 68 -8.76 -11.92 6.15
N GLY A 69 -8.65 -10.62 6.41
CA GLY A 69 -8.15 -10.10 7.70
C GLY A 69 -8.96 -10.65 8.88
N ARG A 70 -10.30 -10.54 8.81
CA ARG A 70 -11.20 -11.07 9.83
C ARG A 70 -11.15 -12.59 9.95
N LEU A 71 -11.08 -13.30 8.83
CA LEU A 71 -10.94 -14.75 8.83
C LEU A 71 -9.67 -15.17 9.58
N SER A 72 -8.59 -14.41 9.40
CA SER A 72 -7.31 -14.68 10.06
C SER A 72 -7.36 -14.56 11.58
N ASP A 73 -8.30 -13.76 12.13
CA ASP A 73 -8.54 -13.73 13.58
C ASP A 73 -9.26 -14.96 14.11
N LYS A 74 -10.17 -15.50 13.30
CA LYS A 74 -11.00 -16.63 13.69
C LYS A 74 -10.23 -17.96 13.61
N ILE A 75 -9.57 -18.23 12.49
CA ILE A 75 -8.93 -19.53 12.22
C ILE A 75 -7.41 -19.51 12.39
N GLY A 76 -6.84 -18.33 12.64
CA GLY A 76 -5.42 -18.12 12.90
C GLY A 76 -4.66 -17.49 11.73
N ARG A 77 -3.71 -16.59 12.04
CA ARG A 77 -2.94 -15.81 11.06
C ARG A 77 -2.20 -16.69 10.05
N LYS A 78 -1.39 -17.65 10.54
CA LYS A 78 -0.60 -18.53 9.66
C LYS A 78 -1.46 -19.32 8.67
N LYS A 79 -2.59 -19.85 9.11
CA LYS A 79 -3.48 -20.65 8.25
C LYS A 79 -4.01 -19.82 7.08
N VAL A 80 -4.47 -18.61 7.35
CA VAL A 80 -4.99 -17.71 6.30
C VAL A 80 -3.90 -17.25 5.37
N ILE A 81 -2.71 -16.90 5.89
CA ILE A 81 -1.58 -16.49 5.08
C ILE A 81 -1.13 -17.63 4.14
N VAL A 82 -0.99 -18.85 4.67
CA VAL A 82 -0.62 -20.03 3.86
C VAL A 82 -1.70 -20.34 2.82
N GLY A 83 -2.97 -20.36 3.20
CA GLY A 83 -4.08 -20.56 2.26
C GLY A 83 -4.12 -19.51 1.16
N GLY A 84 -3.93 -18.23 1.50
CA GLY A 84 -3.87 -17.16 0.52
C GLY A 84 -2.65 -17.26 -0.42
N LEU A 85 -1.48 -17.67 0.08
CA LEU A 85 -0.30 -17.94 -0.75
C LEU A 85 -0.51 -19.14 -1.69
N ILE A 86 -1.24 -20.17 -1.27
CA ILE A 86 -1.62 -21.30 -2.13
C ILE A 86 -2.52 -20.79 -3.27
N VAL A 87 -3.55 -20.02 -2.95
CA VAL A 87 -4.44 -19.42 -3.98
C VAL A 87 -3.65 -18.51 -4.93
N PHE A 88 -2.72 -17.72 -4.40
CA PHE A 88 -1.84 -16.87 -5.20
C PHE A 88 -0.91 -17.69 -6.11
N ALA A 89 -0.35 -18.80 -5.62
CA ALA A 89 0.47 -19.72 -6.43
C ALA A 89 -0.35 -20.39 -7.54
N ILE A 90 -1.57 -20.89 -7.23
CA ILE A 90 -2.48 -21.47 -8.23
C ILE A 90 -2.82 -20.43 -9.31
N GLY A 91 -3.18 -19.20 -8.91
CA GLY A 91 -3.43 -18.12 -9.87
C GLY A 91 -2.22 -17.80 -10.75
N SER A 92 -1.00 -17.89 -10.19
CA SER A 92 0.23 -17.72 -10.94
C SER A 92 0.45 -18.85 -11.96
N VAL A 93 0.19 -20.11 -11.57
CA VAL A 93 0.27 -21.27 -12.49
C VAL A 93 -0.77 -21.15 -13.61
N VAL A 94 -2.02 -20.80 -13.28
CA VAL A 94 -3.07 -20.56 -14.28
C VAL A 94 -2.64 -19.50 -15.29
N ALA A 95 -2.06 -18.39 -14.83
CA ALA A 95 -1.56 -17.34 -15.72
C ALA A 95 -0.30 -17.76 -16.51
N ALA A 96 0.55 -18.60 -15.93
CA ALA A 96 1.75 -19.12 -16.62
C ALA A 96 1.43 -20.10 -17.76
N LEU A 97 0.32 -20.84 -17.64
CA LEU A 97 -0.16 -21.81 -18.63
C LEU A 97 -1.18 -21.19 -19.60
N ALA A 98 -1.42 -19.89 -19.53
CA ALA A 98 -2.44 -19.22 -20.32
C ALA A 98 -1.97 -18.96 -21.76
N ASP A 99 -2.75 -19.39 -22.73
CA ASP A 99 -2.58 -19.07 -24.16
C ASP A 99 -3.32 -17.78 -24.56
N SER A 100 -4.30 -17.35 -23.76
CA SER A 100 -5.12 -16.16 -24.01
C SER A 100 -5.00 -15.11 -22.90
N ILE A 101 -5.20 -13.85 -23.26
CA ILE A 101 -5.17 -12.73 -22.32
C ILE A 101 -6.33 -12.81 -21.30
N GLN A 102 -7.47 -13.41 -21.69
CA GLN A 102 -8.59 -13.66 -20.79
C GLN A 102 -8.21 -14.65 -19.68
N MET A 103 -7.48 -15.73 -20.03
CA MET A 103 -7.02 -16.69 -19.05
C MET A 103 -5.94 -16.10 -18.12
N VAL A 104 -5.05 -15.25 -18.64
CA VAL A 104 -4.14 -14.44 -17.81
C VAL A 104 -4.95 -13.60 -16.83
N THR A 105 -6.02 -12.95 -17.28
CA THR A 105 -6.90 -12.13 -16.43
C THR A 105 -7.55 -12.95 -15.31
N VAL A 106 -8.01 -14.16 -15.60
CA VAL A 106 -8.52 -15.10 -14.58
C VAL A 106 -7.44 -15.47 -13.57
N GLY A 107 -6.23 -15.82 -14.03
CA GLY A 107 -5.09 -16.09 -13.15
C GLY A 107 -4.75 -14.90 -12.25
N ARG A 108 -4.83 -13.68 -12.78
CA ARG A 108 -4.63 -12.44 -12.03
C ARG A 108 -5.71 -12.21 -10.98
N ALA A 109 -6.98 -12.47 -11.31
CA ALA A 109 -8.06 -12.41 -10.34
C ALA A 109 -7.87 -13.43 -9.21
N LEU A 110 -7.46 -14.67 -9.52
CA LEU A 110 -7.12 -15.69 -8.53
C LEU A 110 -5.95 -15.26 -7.65
N GLN A 111 -4.87 -14.70 -8.22
CA GLN A 111 -3.77 -14.14 -7.44
C GLN A 111 -4.26 -13.10 -6.42
N GLY A 112 -5.14 -12.19 -6.83
CA GLY A 112 -5.70 -11.16 -5.94
C GLY A 112 -6.63 -11.74 -4.85
N MET A 113 -7.30 -12.88 -5.12
CA MET A 113 -8.10 -13.59 -4.12
C MET A 113 -7.24 -14.12 -2.97
N GLY A 114 -5.95 -14.35 -3.18
CA GLY A 114 -5.00 -14.63 -2.12
C GLY A 114 -4.70 -13.43 -1.21
N ALA A 115 -5.70 -12.67 -0.82
CA ALA A 115 -5.65 -11.37 -0.13
C ALA A 115 -5.12 -11.48 1.32
N ILE A 116 -3.80 -11.62 1.48
CA ILE A 116 -3.14 -11.84 2.78
C ILE A 116 -2.54 -10.60 3.42
N ALA A 117 -2.56 -9.44 2.75
CA ALA A 117 -1.83 -8.25 3.23
C ALA A 117 -2.28 -7.81 4.64
N SER A 118 -3.60 -7.75 4.89
CA SER A 118 -4.13 -7.43 6.22
C SER A 118 -3.78 -8.47 7.28
N ALA A 119 -3.82 -9.76 6.93
CA ALA A 119 -3.44 -10.84 7.84
C ALA A 119 -1.94 -10.81 8.18
N LEU A 120 -1.06 -10.48 7.20
CA LEU A 120 0.38 -10.31 7.42
C LEU A 120 0.69 -9.13 8.35
N LEU A 121 0.07 -7.97 8.13
CA LEU A 121 0.25 -6.79 8.98
C LEU A 121 -0.26 -7.04 10.40
N ALA A 122 -1.42 -7.68 10.53
CA ALA A 122 -1.95 -8.09 11.83
C ALA A 122 -1.01 -9.08 12.54
N PHE A 123 -0.44 -10.06 11.81
CA PHE A 123 0.51 -11.02 12.36
C PHE A 123 1.83 -10.34 12.80
N ALA A 124 2.31 -9.36 12.03
CA ALA A 124 3.47 -8.56 12.41
C ALA A 124 3.22 -7.79 13.71
N SER A 125 2.00 -7.25 13.89
CA SER A 125 1.58 -6.61 15.14
C SER A 125 1.50 -7.59 16.30
N ASP A 126 0.97 -8.81 16.07
CA ASP A 126 0.87 -9.86 17.10
C ASP A 126 2.26 -10.34 17.60
N LEU A 127 3.29 -10.21 16.75
CA LEU A 127 4.66 -10.66 17.03
C LEU A 127 5.59 -9.55 17.56
N SER A 128 5.10 -8.31 17.67
CA SER A 128 5.90 -7.15 18.10
C SER A 128 5.30 -6.50 19.34
N ARG A 129 6.17 -6.02 20.24
CA ARG A 129 5.77 -5.17 21.36
C ARG A 129 5.22 -3.84 20.86
N ASP A 130 4.32 -3.22 21.60
CA ASP A 130 3.63 -1.98 21.21
C ASP A 130 4.63 -0.87 20.80
N GLU A 131 5.72 -0.70 21.57
CA GLU A 131 6.76 0.30 21.31
C GLU A 131 7.60 -0.01 20.06
N GLN A 132 7.65 -1.26 19.63
CA GLN A 132 8.47 -1.72 18.50
C GLN A 132 7.68 -1.89 17.19
N ARG A 133 6.34 -1.91 17.25
CA ARG A 133 5.47 -2.03 16.05
C ARG A 133 5.81 -1.05 14.94
N PRO A 134 6.05 0.26 15.23
CA PRO A 134 6.40 1.19 14.15
C PRO A 134 7.66 0.79 13.39
N LYS A 135 8.65 0.21 14.08
CA LYS A 135 9.89 -0.24 13.43
C LYS A 135 9.65 -1.47 12.56
N VAL A 136 8.86 -2.44 13.06
CA VAL A 136 8.50 -3.64 12.29
C VAL A 136 7.70 -3.26 11.03
N MET A 137 6.72 -2.35 11.17
CA MET A 137 5.94 -1.84 10.03
C MET A 137 6.82 -1.07 9.03
N ALA A 138 7.81 -0.31 9.49
CA ALA A 138 8.76 0.37 8.62
C ALA A 138 9.61 -0.63 7.81
N VAL A 139 10.07 -1.74 8.41
CA VAL A 139 10.80 -2.81 7.69
C VAL A 139 9.92 -3.42 6.58
N ILE A 140 8.65 -3.70 6.89
CA ILE A 140 7.70 -4.21 5.89
C ILE A 140 7.47 -3.17 4.77
N GLY A 141 7.25 -1.90 5.13
CA GLY A 141 7.06 -0.84 4.13
C GLY A 141 8.26 -0.66 3.21
N MET A 142 9.49 -0.69 3.76
CA MET A 142 10.72 -0.66 2.96
C MET A 142 10.81 -1.86 2.01
N SER A 143 10.44 -3.06 2.46
CA SER A 143 10.48 -4.25 1.61
C SER A 143 9.53 -4.16 0.42
N ILE A 144 8.37 -3.51 0.57
CA ILE A 144 7.42 -3.27 -0.52
C ILE A 144 8.02 -2.30 -1.56
N GLY A 145 8.60 -1.18 -1.11
CA GLY A 145 9.25 -0.21 -2.00
C GLY A 145 10.44 -0.82 -2.76
N MET A 146 11.27 -1.59 -2.07
CA MET A 146 12.38 -2.33 -2.71
C MET A 146 11.87 -3.34 -3.73
N SER A 147 10.77 -4.04 -3.42
CA SER A 147 10.16 -5.01 -4.36
C SER A 147 9.70 -4.34 -5.65
N PHE A 148 9.18 -3.12 -5.57
CA PHE A 148 8.81 -2.36 -6.76
C PHE A 148 10.04 -2.06 -7.64
N ALA A 149 11.14 -1.58 -7.06
CA ALA A 149 12.38 -1.32 -7.80
C ALA A 149 12.97 -2.60 -8.41
N PHE A 150 13.04 -3.69 -7.63
CA PHE A 150 13.50 -4.98 -8.15
C PHE A 150 12.57 -5.55 -9.22
N ALA A 151 11.27 -5.32 -9.14
CA ALA A 151 10.31 -5.76 -10.15
C ALA A 151 10.52 -5.04 -11.49
N MET A 152 10.82 -3.74 -11.47
CA MET A 152 11.13 -2.97 -12.67
C MET A 152 12.44 -3.42 -13.35
N LEU A 153 13.36 -4.01 -12.58
CA LEU A 153 14.57 -4.63 -13.08
C LEU A 153 14.32 -6.06 -13.61
N LEU A 154 13.78 -6.91 -12.73
CA LEU A 154 13.67 -8.36 -13.00
C LEU A 154 12.56 -8.67 -14.02
N GLY A 155 11.47 -7.88 -14.03
CA GLY A 155 10.37 -8.11 -14.95
C GLY A 155 10.80 -8.17 -16.41
N PRO A 156 11.42 -7.12 -16.97
CA PRO A 156 11.91 -7.11 -18.34
C PRO A 156 12.95 -8.22 -18.61
N ILE A 157 13.89 -8.46 -17.69
CA ILE A 157 14.96 -9.49 -17.85
C ILE A 157 14.34 -10.89 -17.93
N VAL A 158 13.42 -11.23 -17.01
CA VAL A 158 12.76 -12.53 -16.99
C VAL A 158 11.87 -12.71 -18.22
N ALA A 159 11.13 -11.67 -18.59
CA ALA A 159 10.25 -11.73 -19.75
C ALA A 159 11.02 -11.82 -21.08
N ALA A 160 12.17 -11.18 -21.19
CA ALA A 160 13.04 -11.31 -22.36
C ALA A 160 13.57 -12.75 -22.56
N SER A 161 13.86 -13.45 -21.45
CA SER A 161 14.43 -14.82 -21.50
C SER A 161 13.37 -15.91 -21.61
N TRP A 162 12.23 -15.76 -20.93
CA TRP A 162 11.21 -16.83 -20.75
C TRP A 162 9.78 -16.35 -21.03
N GLY A 163 9.61 -15.19 -21.68
CA GLY A 163 8.31 -14.63 -21.97
C GLY A 163 7.50 -14.26 -20.71
N ILE A 164 6.24 -13.93 -20.91
CA ILE A 164 5.32 -13.60 -19.83
C ILE A 164 5.05 -14.81 -18.91
N ALA A 165 5.07 -16.03 -19.47
CA ALA A 165 4.92 -17.26 -18.70
C ALA A 165 6.02 -17.40 -17.64
N GLY A 166 7.28 -17.04 -17.98
CA GLY A 166 8.40 -17.07 -17.06
C GLY A 166 8.21 -16.15 -15.85
N VAL A 167 7.62 -14.98 -16.04
CA VAL A 167 7.28 -14.07 -14.94
C VAL A 167 6.27 -14.69 -13.99
N PHE A 168 5.25 -15.37 -14.52
CA PHE A 168 4.25 -16.05 -13.70
C PHE A 168 4.79 -17.30 -13.00
N TRP A 169 5.66 -18.09 -13.66
CA TRP A 169 6.35 -19.21 -13.03
C TRP A 169 7.25 -18.76 -11.88
N LEU A 170 8.04 -17.71 -12.07
CA LEU A 170 8.85 -17.12 -10.99
C LEU A 170 7.95 -16.67 -9.83
N THR A 171 6.81 -16.05 -10.13
CA THR A 171 5.85 -15.61 -9.11
C THR A 171 5.28 -16.80 -8.33
N ALA A 172 4.97 -17.93 -8.98
CA ALA A 172 4.52 -19.15 -8.33
C ALA A 172 5.60 -19.74 -7.41
N ILE A 173 6.85 -19.78 -7.87
CA ILE A 173 8.02 -20.22 -7.08
C ILE A 173 8.18 -19.33 -5.83
N LEU A 174 8.14 -18.01 -5.98
CA LEU A 174 8.23 -17.08 -4.85
C LEU A 174 7.08 -17.26 -3.84
N ALA A 175 5.87 -17.61 -4.30
CA ALA A 175 4.76 -17.93 -3.41
C ALA A 175 5.03 -19.19 -2.58
N VAL A 176 5.59 -20.25 -3.19
CA VAL A 176 5.99 -21.46 -2.49
C VAL A 176 7.08 -21.17 -1.45
N PHE A 177 8.09 -20.38 -1.81
CA PHE A 177 9.08 -19.92 -0.84
C PHE A 177 8.44 -19.10 0.30
N GLY A 178 7.43 -18.29 -0.01
CA GLY A 178 6.64 -17.57 0.99
C GLY A 178 5.94 -18.50 1.97
N ILE A 179 5.35 -19.62 1.48
CA ILE A 179 4.74 -20.64 2.32
C ILE A 179 5.79 -21.29 3.24
N PHE A 180 6.96 -21.64 2.71
CA PHE A 180 8.07 -22.17 3.49
C PHE A 180 8.48 -21.23 4.61
N ILE A 181 8.66 -19.92 4.31
CA ILE A 181 9.02 -18.91 5.29
C ILE A 181 7.97 -18.81 6.40
N VAL A 182 6.68 -18.74 6.05
CA VAL A 182 5.59 -18.59 7.03
C VAL A 182 5.52 -19.79 7.96
N THR A 183 5.68 -21.00 7.41
CA THR A 183 5.55 -22.25 8.19
C THR A 183 6.75 -22.50 9.08
N MET A 184 7.97 -22.30 8.57
CA MET A 184 9.23 -22.70 9.22
C MET A 184 9.93 -21.57 9.96
N LEU A 185 9.89 -20.33 9.43
CA LEU A 185 10.70 -19.23 9.96
C LEU A 185 9.90 -18.26 10.83
N VAL A 186 8.62 -18.02 10.54
CA VAL A 186 7.83 -17.08 11.34
C VAL A 186 7.49 -17.68 12.70
N PRO A 187 7.82 -17.02 13.83
CA PRO A 187 7.46 -17.48 15.17
C PRO A 187 5.94 -17.60 15.35
N ASN A 188 5.48 -18.39 16.31
CA ASN A 188 4.08 -18.40 16.70
C ASN A 188 3.79 -17.21 17.62
N ALA A 189 2.68 -16.52 17.43
CA ALA A 189 2.25 -15.47 18.36
C ALA A 189 1.78 -16.12 19.68
N VAL A 190 2.23 -15.53 20.80
CA VAL A 190 1.76 -15.94 22.13
C VAL A 190 0.51 -15.15 22.50
N ASN A 191 0.52 -13.84 22.22
CA ASN A 191 -0.60 -12.93 22.48
C ASN A 191 -1.04 -12.29 21.17
N LYS A 192 -2.33 -11.97 21.06
CA LYS A 192 -2.85 -11.18 19.94
C LYS A 192 -2.70 -9.70 20.26
N ALA A 193 -2.31 -8.91 19.25
CA ALA A 193 -2.35 -7.47 19.34
C ALA A 193 -3.80 -6.97 19.50
N PRO A 194 -4.00 -5.75 20.05
CA PRO A 194 -5.32 -5.17 20.21
C PRO A 194 -6.09 -5.11 18.90
N LYS A 195 -7.39 -5.40 18.94
CA LYS A 195 -8.24 -5.46 17.75
C LYS A 195 -8.29 -4.13 17.01
N GLY A 196 -8.32 -3.00 17.73
CA GLY A 196 -8.32 -1.67 17.14
C GLY A 196 -7.12 -1.36 16.25
N ASP A 197 -5.95 -1.97 16.51
CA ASP A 197 -4.74 -1.79 15.72
C ASP A 197 -4.69 -2.71 14.47
N THR A 198 -5.39 -3.84 14.49
CA THR A 198 -5.18 -4.93 13.54
C THR A 198 -6.40 -5.29 12.71
N LEU A 199 -7.61 -5.01 13.19
CA LEU A 199 -8.85 -5.45 12.58
C LEU A 199 -9.58 -4.35 11.84
N ALA A 200 -9.95 -4.65 10.58
CA ALA A 200 -10.88 -3.85 9.84
C ALA A 200 -12.33 -4.34 10.05
N SER A 201 -13.21 -3.46 10.49
CA SER A 201 -14.65 -3.70 10.58
C SER A 201 -15.40 -2.95 9.49
N PHE A 202 -16.32 -3.62 8.78
CA PHE A 202 -17.14 -2.93 7.77
C PHE A 202 -17.99 -1.80 8.36
N SER A 203 -18.51 -1.97 9.58
CA SER A 203 -19.26 -0.92 10.28
C SER A 203 -18.40 0.31 10.57
N ASP A 204 -17.15 0.09 11.01
CA ASP A 204 -16.22 1.18 11.29
C ASP A 204 -15.74 1.85 10.01
N ILE A 205 -15.44 1.07 8.96
CA ILE A 205 -15.09 1.63 7.64
C ILE A 205 -16.21 2.50 7.11
N LYS A 206 -17.48 2.07 7.23
CA LYS A 206 -18.63 2.88 6.81
C LYS A 206 -18.74 4.21 7.58
N LYS A 207 -18.39 4.21 8.88
CA LYS A 207 -18.31 5.44 9.68
C LYS A 207 -17.12 6.31 9.27
N LEU A 208 -15.93 5.70 9.07
CA LEU A 208 -14.70 6.39 8.72
C LEU A 208 -14.74 7.01 7.32
N ILE A 209 -15.42 6.39 6.35
CA ILE A 209 -15.64 6.98 5.01
C ILE A 209 -16.40 8.30 5.08
N LYS A 210 -17.26 8.50 6.08
CA LYS A 210 -17.97 9.76 6.29
C LYS A 210 -17.05 10.86 6.86
N HIS A 211 -15.90 10.50 7.42
CA HIS A 211 -14.95 11.50 7.93
C HIS A 211 -14.25 12.22 6.76
N PRO A 212 -14.44 13.54 6.57
CA PRO A 212 -14.04 14.22 5.34
C PRO A 212 -12.56 14.08 4.99
N GLN A 213 -11.66 14.06 5.99
CA GLN A 213 -10.23 13.98 5.74
C GLN A 213 -9.80 12.55 5.38
N LEU A 214 -10.38 11.51 6.01
CA LEU A 214 -10.13 10.11 5.64
C LEU A 214 -10.69 9.79 4.26
N ALA A 215 -11.87 10.30 3.92
CA ALA A 215 -12.45 10.16 2.58
C ALA A 215 -11.53 10.77 1.50
N ARG A 216 -10.94 11.96 1.77
CA ARG A 216 -9.98 12.59 0.85
C ARG A 216 -8.70 11.78 0.69
N LEU A 217 -8.18 11.18 1.76
CA LEU A 217 -6.99 10.32 1.69
C LEU A 217 -7.28 9.00 0.96
N ASN A 218 -8.44 8.40 1.19
CA ASN A 218 -8.89 7.21 0.47
C ASN A 218 -9.08 7.51 -1.03
N ALA A 219 -9.70 8.65 -1.38
CA ALA A 219 -9.77 9.12 -2.75
C ALA A 219 -8.38 9.41 -3.32
N GLY A 220 -7.49 10.03 -2.53
CA GLY A 220 -6.11 10.31 -2.92
C GLY A 220 -5.33 9.07 -3.31
N VAL A 221 -5.32 8.03 -2.47
CA VAL A 221 -4.60 6.79 -2.78
C VAL A 221 -5.24 6.02 -3.95
N LEU A 222 -6.57 6.07 -4.07
CA LEU A 222 -7.28 5.53 -5.23
C LEU A 222 -6.80 6.22 -6.51
N LEU A 223 -6.78 7.56 -6.55
CA LEU A 223 -6.37 8.33 -7.71
C LEU A 223 -4.87 8.18 -8.00
N LEU A 224 -4.02 8.08 -6.97
CA LEU A 224 -2.58 7.83 -7.13
C LEU A 224 -2.33 6.51 -7.88
N HIS A 225 -2.95 5.41 -7.42
CA HIS A 225 -2.76 4.11 -8.05
C HIS A 225 -3.52 3.96 -9.36
N LEU A 226 -4.62 4.71 -9.53
CA LEU A 226 -5.30 4.81 -10.80
C LEU A 226 -4.37 5.42 -11.86
N THR A 227 -3.70 6.54 -11.56
CA THR A 227 -2.76 7.15 -12.52
C THR A 227 -1.57 6.24 -12.81
N LEU A 228 -1.02 5.56 -11.80
CA LEU A 228 0.10 4.64 -11.99
C LEU A 228 -0.25 3.52 -12.99
N THR A 229 -1.34 2.82 -12.75
CA THR A 229 -1.74 1.71 -13.62
C THR A 229 -2.20 2.17 -15.00
N THR A 230 -2.88 3.33 -15.11
CA THR A 230 -3.24 3.94 -16.39
C THR A 230 -2.00 4.16 -17.28
N ILE A 231 -0.93 4.74 -16.71
CA ILE A 231 0.31 5.02 -17.41
C ILE A 231 0.98 3.71 -17.85
N PHE A 232 1.07 2.72 -16.96
CA PHE A 232 1.77 1.46 -17.26
C PHE A 232 1.06 0.55 -18.27
N VAL A 233 -0.20 0.81 -18.61
CA VAL A 233 -0.89 0.13 -19.73
C VAL A 233 -0.22 0.43 -21.06
N VAL A 234 0.31 1.65 -21.25
CA VAL A 234 0.85 2.10 -22.55
C VAL A 234 2.35 2.41 -22.53
N LEU A 235 2.90 2.80 -21.40
CA LEU A 235 4.28 3.29 -21.25
C LEU A 235 5.32 2.30 -21.80
N PRO A 236 5.29 0.98 -21.47
CA PRO A 236 6.29 0.05 -21.96
C PRO A 236 6.28 -0.09 -23.49
N SER A 237 5.09 -0.16 -24.09
CA SER A 237 4.94 -0.24 -25.55
C SER A 237 5.35 1.07 -26.24
N GLN A 238 5.13 2.23 -25.59
CA GLN A 238 5.57 3.51 -26.14
C GLN A 238 7.09 3.63 -26.14
N LEU A 239 7.76 3.19 -25.08
CA LEU A 239 9.24 3.18 -25.04
C LEU A 239 9.86 2.37 -26.18
N ILE A 240 9.21 1.25 -26.56
CA ILE A 240 9.66 0.45 -27.74
C ILE A 240 9.48 1.25 -29.03
N LYS A 241 8.33 1.92 -29.20
CA LYS A 241 8.06 2.76 -30.38
C LYS A 241 9.09 3.89 -30.52
N ASP A 242 9.58 4.39 -29.40
CA ASP A 242 10.57 5.46 -29.34
C ASP A 242 12.02 4.94 -29.41
N GLY A 243 12.21 3.63 -29.68
CA GLY A 243 13.52 3.01 -29.96
C GLY A 243 14.21 2.36 -28.74
N LEU A 244 13.58 2.36 -27.55
CA LEU A 244 14.13 1.64 -26.39
C LEU A 244 13.61 0.20 -26.36
N VAL A 245 14.46 -0.78 -26.73
CA VAL A 245 14.11 -2.20 -26.73
C VAL A 245 13.70 -2.71 -25.36
N ALA A 246 12.78 -3.66 -25.31
CA ALA A 246 12.13 -4.14 -24.10
C ALA A 246 13.09 -4.64 -23.02
N ASP A 247 14.13 -5.38 -23.38
CA ASP A 247 15.15 -5.91 -22.49
C ASP A 247 16.09 -4.83 -21.91
N HIS A 248 16.09 -3.63 -22.48
CA HIS A 248 16.83 -2.47 -22.00
C HIS A 248 15.98 -1.48 -21.18
N HIS A 249 14.69 -1.71 -20.96
CA HIS A 249 13.84 -0.81 -20.19
C HIS A 249 14.36 -0.57 -18.77
N TRP A 250 15.04 -1.52 -18.17
CA TRP A 250 15.62 -1.36 -16.83
C TRP A 250 16.74 -0.29 -16.78
N TYR A 251 17.43 0.01 -17.90
CA TYR A 251 18.37 1.13 -17.99
C TYR A 251 17.70 2.49 -17.76
N LEU A 252 16.39 2.58 -18.04
CA LEU A 252 15.61 3.77 -17.78
C LEU A 252 14.95 3.70 -16.38
N TYR A 253 14.30 2.58 -16.05
CA TYR A 253 13.52 2.47 -14.83
C TYR A 253 14.36 2.59 -13.56
N ILE A 254 15.51 1.91 -13.48
CA ILE A 254 16.33 1.88 -12.28
C ILE A 254 16.91 3.25 -11.93
N PRO A 255 17.59 3.98 -12.84
CA PRO A 255 18.09 5.32 -12.54
C PRO A 255 16.97 6.30 -12.18
N VAL A 256 15.86 6.25 -12.92
CA VAL A 256 14.69 7.12 -12.65
C VAL A 256 14.14 6.88 -11.25
N LEU A 257 13.87 5.63 -10.88
CA LEU A 257 13.32 5.30 -9.56
C LEU A 257 14.28 5.62 -8.42
N PHE A 258 15.57 5.32 -8.61
CA PHE A 258 16.60 5.60 -7.61
C PHE A 258 16.77 7.11 -7.39
N LEU A 259 16.88 7.87 -8.48
CA LEU A 259 17.01 9.33 -8.41
C LEU A 259 15.73 9.97 -7.85
N ALA A 260 14.55 9.46 -8.23
CA ALA A 260 13.28 9.93 -7.67
C ALA A 260 13.20 9.75 -6.15
N PHE A 261 13.68 8.60 -5.66
CA PHE A 261 13.75 8.36 -4.22
C PHE A 261 14.73 9.33 -3.53
N LEU A 262 15.92 9.55 -4.09
CA LEU A 262 16.89 10.50 -3.56
C LEU A 262 16.36 11.93 -3.51
N LEU A 263 15.66 12.38 -4.56
CA LEU A 263 15.08 13.73 -4.62
C LEU A 263 13.87 13.89 -3.69
N MET A 264 13.09 12.84 -3.44
CA MET A 264 11.96 12.87 -2.53
C MET A 264 12.38 13.10 -1.08
N VAL A 265 13.48 12.49 -0.63
CA VAL A 265 13.92 12.53 0.78
C VAL A 265 14.14 13.97 1.29
N PRO A 266 14.90 14.86 0.63
CA PRO A 266 15.06 16.24 1.09
C PRO A 266 13.74 17.02 1.11
N ILE A 267 12.85 16.77 0.14
CA ILE A 267 11.52 17.41 0.10
C ILE A 267 10.73 17.01 1.36
N MET A 268 10.74 15.73 1.72
CA MET A 268 10.06 15.24 2.92
C MET A 268 10.65 15.83 4.20
N ILE A 269 11.99 15.86 4.32
CA ILE A 269 12.68 16.44 5.50
C ILE A 269 12.32 17.91 5.65
N VAL A 270 12.36 18.67 4.56
CA VAL A 270 12.02 20.12 4.58
C VAL A 270 10.56 20.34 4.93
N ALA A 271 9.65 19.56 4.34
CA ALA A 271 8.22 19.65 4.62
C ALA A 271 7.90 19.39 6.10
N ILE A 272 8.54 18.38 6.72
CA ILE A 272 8.35 18.05 8.13
C ILE A 272 8.99 19.11 9.06
N LYS A 273 10.23 19.55 8.77
CA LYS A 273 10.94 20.51 9.63
C LYS A 273 10.31 21.90 9.60
N LYS A 274 9.82 22.33 8.44
CA LYS A 274 9.21 23.67 8.25
C LYS A 274 7.69 23.66 8.45
N GLU A 275 7.11 22.53 8.88
CA GLU A 275 5.65 22.35 9.07
C GLU A 275 4.83 22.67 7.81
N LYS A 276 5.41 22.43 6.62
CA LYS A 276 4.81 22.68 5.31
C LYS A 276 4.28 21.39 4.65
N GLU A 277 3.84 20.39 5.47
CA GLU A 277 3.36 19.10 4.98
C GLU A 277 2.18 19.25 3.99
N LYS A 278 1.25 20.19 4.24
CA LYS A 278 0.12 20.46 3.33
C LYS A 278 0.59 21.01 1.97
N GLN A 279 1.50 21.99 1.98
CA GLN A 279 2.02 22.61 0.76
C GLN A 279 2.80 21.57 -0.07
N ALA A 280 3.62 20.76 0.58
CA ALA A 280 4.37 19.69 -0.07
C ALA A 280 3.42 18.63 -0.65
N PHE A 281 2.35 18.26 0.06
CA PHE A 281 1.33 17.34 -0.43
C PHE A 281 0.65 17.87 -1.70
N ILE A 282 0.12 19.10 -1.67
CA ILE A 282 -0.54 19.73 -2.82
C ILE A 282 0.45 19.92 -3.97
N GLY A 283 1.68 20.37 -3.67
CA GLY A 283 2.75 20.51 -4.66
C GLY A 283 3.13 19.20 -5.32
N SER A 284 3.13 18.09 -4.58
CA SER A 284 3.37 16.76 -5.15
C SER A 284 2.22 16.29 -6.06
N VAL A 285 0.96 16.55 -5.69
CA VAL A 285 -0.18 16.26 -6.58
C VAL A 285 -0.10 17.11 -7.85
N ALA A 286 0.27 18.38 -7.74
CA ALA A 286 0.47 19.26 -8.90
C ALA A 286 1.63 18.78 -9.79
N LEU A 287 2.78 18.42 -9.20
CA LEU A 287 3.94 17.93 -9.91
C LEU A 287 3.62 16.62 -10.68
N LEU A 288 2.90 15.69 -10.03
CA LEU A 288 2.44 14.45 -10.65
C LEU A 288 1.51 14.76 -11.85
N THR A 289 0.57 15.69 -11.70
CA THR A 289 -0.36 16.11 -12.76
C THR A 289 0.38 16.74 -13.94
N ILE A 290 1.30 17.66 -13.66
CA ILE A 290 2.12 18.34 -14.68
C ILE A 290 3.00 17.31 -15.41
N SER A 291 3.57 16.35 -14.69
CA SER A 291 4.39 15.28 -15.30
C SER A 291 3.61 14.44 -16.31
N MET A 292 2.36 14.07 -15.97
CA MET A 292 1.48 13.32 -16.89
C MET A 292 1.08 14.15 -18.11
N LEU A 293 0.79 15.44 -17.92
CA LEU A 293 0.50 16.34 -19.02
C LEU A 293 1.72 16.52 -19.94
N ALA A 294 2.91 16.68 -19.37
CA ALA A 294 4.15 16.75 -20.11
C ALA A 294 4.47 15.42 -20.85
N MET A 295 4.19 14.26 -20.26
CA MET A 295 4.29 12.97 -20.97
C MET A 295 3.39 12.93 -22.21
N SER A 296 2.19 13.49 -22.15
CA SER A 296 1.30 13.59 -23.31
C SER A 296 1.91 14.42 -24.44
N ALA A 297 2.63 15.50 -24.11
CA ALA A 297 3.27 16.38 -25.08
C ALA A 297 4.59 15.79 -25.65
N TRP A 298 5.36 15.07 -24.81
CA TRP A 298 6.70 14.53 -25.17
C TRP A 298 6.70 13.02 -25.39
N VAL A 299 5.57 12.46 -25.77
CA VAL A 299 5.38 11.02 -25.93
C VAL A 299 6.32 10.36 -26.93
N ASN A 300 6.88 11.09 -27.90
CA ASN A 300 7.79 10.57 -28.92
C ASN A 300 9.27 10.80 -28.56
N SER A 301 9.61 10.93 -27.29
CA SER A 301 10.98 11.13 -26.84
C SER A 301 11.28 10.31 -25.59
N VAL A 302 12.16 9.33 -25.71
CA VAL A 302 12.63 8.52 -24.55
C VAL A 302 13.16 9.42 -23.43
N VAL A 303 13.95 10.44 -23.77
CA VAL A 303 14.49 11.39 -22.78
C VAL A 303 13.37 12.22 -22.16
N GLY A 304 12.42 12.71 -22.96
CA GLY A 304 11.25 13.44 -22.47
C GLY A 304 10.43 12.61 -21.52
N ILE A 305 10.12 11.35 -21.88
CA ILE A 305 9.43 10.40 -21.01
C ILE A 305 10.24 10.14 -19.73
N ALA A 306 11.56 9.94 -19.81
CA ALA A 306 12.41 9.70 -18.65
C ALA A 306 12.37 10.84 -17.63
N VAL A 307 12.46 12.10 -18.11
CA VAL A 307 12.35 13.29 -17.25
C VAL A 307 10.98 13.39 -16.62
N CYS A 308 9.91 13.18 -17.41
CA CYS A 308 8.54 13.19 -16.87
C CYS A 308 8.31 12.08 -15.85
N MET A 309 8.82 10.85 -16.10
CA MET A 309 8.78 9.75 -15.15
C MET A 309 9.52 10.07 -13.86
N LEU A 310 10.70 10.70 -13.96
CA LEU A 310 11.44 11.13 -12.77
C LEU A 310 10.60 12.06 -11.90
N LEU A 311 10.02 13.09 -12.48
CA LEU A 311 9.16 14.04 -11.75
C LEU A 311 7.91 13.37 -11.20
N TYR A 312 7.29 12.49 -11.98
CA TYR A 312 6.14 11.68 -11.55
C TYR A 312 6.49 10.83 -10.32
N PHE A 313 7.60 10.08 -10.35
CA PHE A 313 7.99 9.21 -9.24
C PHE A 313 8.53 9.96 -8.03
N VAL A 314 9.10 11.15 -8.17
CA VAL A 314 9.39 12.03 -7.01
C VAL A 314 8.09 12.35 -6.26
N ALA A 315 7.08 12.78 -6.99
CA ALA A 315 5.76 13.11 -6.42
C ALA A 315 5.06 11.86 -5.87
N PHE A 316 5.05 10.76 -6.64
CA PHE A 316 4.45 9.48 -6.27
C PHE A 316 5.03 8.95 -4.95
N ASN A 317 6.36 8.87 -4.84
CA ASN A 317 7.04 8.37 -3.64
C ASN A 317 6.74 9.25 -2.41
N PHE A 318 6.71 10.58 -2.57
CA PHE A 318 6.34 11.48 -1.50
C PHE A 318 4.91 11.23 -1.01
N LEU A 319 3.94 11.12 -1.92
CA LEU A 319 2.54 10.89 -1.61
C LEU A 319 2.33 9.50 -0.99
N GLU A 320 2.96 8.46 -1.55
CA GLU A 320 2.88 7.08 -1.05
C GLU A 320 3.45 6.96 0.37
N ALA A 321 4.52 7.69 0.69
CA ALA A 321 5.09 7.70 2.02
C ALA A 321 4.27 8.50 3.04
N THR A 322 3.63 9.60 2.61
CA THR A 322 2.94 10.53 3.52
C THR A 322 1.49 10.16 3.79
N MET A 323 0.75 9.64 2.80
CA MET A 323 -0.67 9.34 2.96
C MET A 323 -0.99 8.31 4.04
N PRO A 324 -0.31 7.15 4.16
CA PRO A 324 -0.57 6.19 5.24
C PRO A 324 -0.31 6.78 6.62
N ALA A 325 0.74 7.61 6.75
CA ALA A 325 1.05 8.30 7.99
C ALA A 325 -0.06 9.28 8.37
N LEU A 326 -0.63 10.02 7.41
CA LEU A 326 -1.77 10.91 7.63
C LEU A 326 -3.03 10.14 8.02
N VAL A 327 -3.34 9.01 7.36
CA VAL A 327 -4.45 8.14 7.75
C VAL A 327 -4.33 7.70 9.20
N SER A 328 -3.13 7.22 9.59
CA SER A 328 -2.87 6.80 10.97
C SER A 328 -2.98 7.94 12.00
N ARG A 329 -2.65 9.19 11.59
CA ARG A 329 -2.78 10.39 12.45
C ARG A 329 -4.21 10.88 12.58
N ILE A 330 -5.05 10.71 11.54
CA ILE A 330 -6.44 11.17 11.51
C ILE A 330 -7.38 10.13 12.11
N ALA A 331 -7.13 8.86 11.87
CA ALA A 331 -7.97 7.77 12.35
C ALA A 331 -8.09 7.79 13.88
N PRO A 332 -9.29 7.48 14.42
CA PRO A 332 -9.47 7.25 15.86
C PRO A 332 -8.50 6.18 16.36
N ALA A 333 -8.02 6.34 17.59
CA ALA A 333 -6.99 5.48 18.17
C ALA A 333 -7.38 4.00 18.16
N SER A 334 -8.66 3.70 18.41
CA SER A 334 -9.22 2.33 18.43
C SER A 334 -9.63 1.77 17.06
N GLN A 335 -9.51 2.54 15.97
CA GLN A 335 -10.02 2.16 14.64
C GLN A 335 -8.95 2.26 13.54
N LYS A 336 -7.68 2.28 13.91
CA LYS A 336 -6.56 2.38 12.94
C LYS A 336 -6.56 1.24 11.92
N GLY A 337 -6.79 0.00 12.37
CA GLY A 337 -6.87 -1.16 11.49
C GLY A 337 -7.97 -1.02 10.44
N SER A 338 -9.16 -0.51 10.84
CA SER A 338 -10.28 -0.23 9.93
C SER A 338 -9.95 0.88 8.92
N ALA A 339 -9.31 1.96 9.38
CA ALA A 339 -8.91 3.07 8.51
C ALA A 339 -7.87 2.63 7.46
N MET A 340 -6.86 1.87 7.89
CA MET A 340 -5.84 1.33 6.99
C MET A 340 -6.40 0.27 6.04
N GLY A 341 -7.36 -0.54 6.50
CA GLY A 341 -8.09 -1.49 5.64
C GLY A 341 -8.86 -0.79 4.53
N GLY A 342 -9.60 0.26 4.86
CA GLY A 342 -10.31 1.10 3.87
C GLY A 342 -9.36 1.81 2.90
N TYR A 343 -8.25 2.34 3.41
CA TYR A 343 -7.18 2.94 2.62
C TYR A 343 -6.59 1.95 1.60
N SER A 344 -6.19 0.76 2.06
CA SER A 344 -5.63 -0.27 1.17
C SER A 344 -6.64 -0.80 0.16
N SER A 345 -7.92 -0.96 0.55
CA SER A 345 -8.97 -1.33 -0.42
C SER A 345 -9.15 -0.26 -1.50
N SER A 346 -9.09 1.03 -1.12
CA SER A 346 -9.14 2.14 -2.08
C SER A 346 -7.93 2.14 -3.01
N GLN A 347 -6.73 1.84 -2.50
CA GLN A 347 -5.49 1.69 -3.26
C GLN A 347 -5.62 0.64 -4.37
N PHE A 348 -6.06 -0.56 -4.02
CA PHE A 348 -6.23 -1.64 -4.98
C PHE A 348 -7.38 -1.41 -5.96
N LEU A 349 -8.48 -0.78 -5.50
CA LEU A 349 -9.56 -0.35 -6.39
C LEU A 349 -9.06 0.68 -7.40
N GLY A 350 -8.20 1.61 -6.98
CA GLY A 350 -7.55 2.56 -7.87
C GLY A 350 -6.72 1.87 -8.95
N ALA A 351 -5.94 0.86 -8.59
CA ALA A 351 -5.17 0.08 -9.54
C ALA A 351 -6.07 -0.64 -10.58
N PHE A 352 -7.22 -1.18 -10.16
CA PHE A 352 -8.20 -1.75 -11.08
C PHE A 352 -8.79 -0.69 -12.03
N LEU A 353 -9.30 0.40 -11.49
CA LEU A 353 -9.92 1.46 -12.28
C LEU A 353 -8.92 2.12 -13.26
N GLY A 354 -7.65 2.21 -12.85
CA GLY A 354 -6.59 2.73 -13.71
C GLY A 354 -6.25 1.81 -14.87
N GLY A 355 -6.21 0.51 -14.64
CA GLY A 355 -6.08 -0.48 -15.72
C GLY A 355 -7.24 -0.37 -16.72
N MET A 356 -8.47 -0.28 -16.22
CA MET A 356 -9.66 -0.10 -17.03
C MET A 356 -9.64 1.20 -17.85
N LEU A 357 -9.32 2.33 -17.19
CA LEU A 357 -9.24 3.63 -17.87
C LEU A 357 -8.15 3.62 -18.95
N GLY A 358 -6.93 3.17 -18.57
CA GLY A 358 -5.80 3.10 -19.50
C GLY A 358 -6.08 2.20 -20.68
N GLY A 359 -6.63 1.01 -20.44
CA GLY A 359 -6.99 0.05 -21.48
C GLY A 359 -8.07 0.56 -22.44
N TYR A 360 -9.13 1.15 -21.89
CA TYR A 360 -10.24 1.70 -22.70
C TYR A 360 -9.77 2.87 -23.56
N VAL A 361 -9.06 3.84 -22.96
CA VAL A 361 -8.55 5.01 -23.71
C VAL A 361 -7.52 4.58 -24.76
N ALA A 362 -6.62 3.64 -24.41
CA ALA A 362 -5.63 3.13 -25.37
C ALA A 362 -6.25 2.38 -26.55
N GLN A 363 -7.41 1.71 -26.36
CA GLN A 363 -8.10 1.00 -27.42
C GLN A 363 -8.86 1.93 -28.36
N THR A 364 -9.39 3.04 -27.86
CA THR A 364 -10.28 3.93 -28.60
C THR A 364 -9.60 5.17 -29.15
N THR A 365 -8.39 5.48 -28.66
CA THR A 365 -7.67 6.72 -28.98
C THR A 365 -6.16 6.49 -29.13
N THR A 366 -5.34 7.39 -28.63
CA THR A 366 -3.88 7.39 -28.75
C THR A 366 -3.17 7.29 -27.39
N THR A 367 -1.87 6.96 -27.40
CA THR A 367 -1.04 6.98 -26.19
C THR A 367 -1.03 8.36 -25.51
N GLN A 368 -0.99 9.44 -26.30
CA GLN A 368 -1.10 10.81 -25.79
C GLN A 368 -2.37 11.04 -24.98
N ALA A 369 -3.49 10.53 -25.48
CA ALA A 369 -4.79 10.66 -24.80
C ALA A 369 -4.83 9.87 -23.47
N VAL A 370 -4.11 8.74 -23.36
CA VAL A 370 -3.98 7.99 -22.10
C VAL A 370 -3.26 8.83 -21.04
N PHE A 371 -2.15 9.48 -21.39
CA PHE A 371 -1.44 10.36 -20.46
C PHE A 371 -2.26 11.61 -20.12
N ALA A 372 -2.96 12.18 -21.10
CA ALA A 372 -3.87 13.31 -20.86
C ALA A 372 -5.05 12.92 -19.95
N ALA A 373 -5.62 11.73 -20.11
CA ALA A 373 -6.66 11.22 -19.21
C ALA A 373 -6.14 11.03 -17.79
N ALA A 374 -4.92 10.50 -17.62
CA ALA A 374 -4.27 10.40 -16.32
C ALA A 374 -4.02 11.80 -15.71
N ALA A 375 -3.63 12.80 -16.51
CA ALA A 375 -3.47 14.18 -16.05
C ALA A 375 -4.82 14.80 -15.61
N LEU A 376 -5.90 14.51 -16.32
CA LEU A 376 -7.25 14.95 -15.91
C LEU A 376 -7.65 14.38 -14.55
N VAL A 377 -7.35 13.09 -14.31
CA VAL A 377 -7.51 12.47 -12.98
C VAL A 377 -6.68 13.22 -11.92
N GLY A 378 -5.44 13.59 -12.24
CA GLY A 378 -4.60 14.39 -11.37
C GLY A 378 -5.19 15.78 -11.06
N LEU A 379 -5.81 16.44 -12.03
CA LEU A 379 -6.53 17.73 -11.82
C LEU A 379 -7.72 17.56 -10.86
N ILE A 380 -8.51 16.49 -11.03
CA ILE A 380 -9.60 16.17 -10.10
C ILE A 380 -9.04 15.96 -8.69
N TRP A 381 -7.93 15.24 -8.58
CA TRP A 381 -7.28 15.05 -7.29
C TRP A 381 -6.77 16.36 -6.68
N LEU A 382 -6.21 17.25 -7.47
CA LEU A 382 -5.75 18.57 -7.00
C LEU A 382 -6.88 19.38 -6.35
N ILE A 383 -8.08 19.34 -6.93
CA ILE A 383 -9.28 19.97 -6.35
C ILE A 383 -9.65 19.35 -5.00
N ILE A 384 -9.58 18.03 -4.88
CA ILE A 384 -9.86 17.31 -3.63
C ILE A 384 -8.78 17.63 -2.59
N ALA A 385 -7.49 17.64 -3.00
CA ALA A 385 -6.34 17.85 -2.15
C ALA A 385 -6.28 19.27 -1.57
N TRP A 386 -6.79 20.27 -2.29
CA TRP A 386 -6.81 21.66 -1.82
C TRP A 386 -7.49 21.83 -0.46
N LYS A 387 -8.56 21.03 -0.22
CA LYS A 387 -9.31 21.03 1.04
C LYS A 387 -8.70 20.11 2.12
N MET A 388 -7.52 19.52 1.88
CA MET A 388 -6.81 18.71 2.87
C MET A 388 -6.42 19.54 4.08
N GLN A 389 -6.57 18.94 5.26
CA GLN A 389 -6.05 19.45 6.52
C GLN A 389 -5.07 18.43 7.09
N VAL A 390 -3.88 18.89 7.42
CA VAL A 390 -2.87 18.05 8.07
C VAL A 390 -3.03 18.21 9.57
N PRO A 391 -3.35 17.13 10.30
CA PRO A 391 -3.51 17.22 11.74
C PRO A 391 -2.16 17.47 12.42
N PRO A 392 -2.14 18.03 13.63
CA PRO A 392 -0.92 18.17 14.42
C PRO A 392 -0.26 16.82 14.63
N LYS A 393 1.05 16.83 14.86
CA LYS A 393 1.80 15.61 15.18
C LYS A 393 1.26 15.01 16.46
N SER A 394 0.88 13.74 16.42
CA SER A 394 0.36 13.00 17.56
C SER A 394 0.92 11.59 17.58
N LYS A 395 1.09 11.03 18.77
CA LYS A 395 1.37 9.62 19.00
C LYS A 395 0.14 8.94 19.57
N VAL A 396 0.02 7.64 19.36
CA VAL A 396 -0.99 6.83 20.06
C VAL A 396 -0.25 5.90 21.00
N ILE A 397 -0.70 5.91 22.24
CA ILE A 397 -0.28 4.96 23.28
C ILE A 397 -1.50 4.16 23.73
N SER A 398 -1.27 2.94 24.19
CA SER A 398 -2.29 2.13 24.83
C SER A 398 -1.90 1.80 26.26
N LEU A 399 -2.86 1.92 27.17
CA LEU A 399 -2.73 1.52 28.57
C LEU A 399 -3.65 0.33 28.82
N MET A 400 -3.17 -0.70 29.54
CA MET A 400 -4.03 -1.78 30.03
C MET A 400 -4.81 -1.24 31.23
N THR A 401 -6.13 -1.24 31.14
CA THR A 401 -7.02 -0.70 32.19
C THR A 401 -8.00 -1.77 32.63
N LYS A 402 -8.23 -1.92 33.92
CA LYS A 402 -9.29 -2.80 34.41
C LYS A 402 -10.60 -2.03 34.35
N LEU A 403 -11.59 -2.61 33.68
CA LEU A 403 -12.88 -1.96 33.42
C LEU A 403 -14.01 -2.87 33.89
N ASP A 404 -14.75 -2.39 34.88
CA ASP A 404 -15.84 -3.15 35.52
C ASP A 404 -17.19 -2.93 34.82
N SER A 405 -17.39 -1.74 34.24
CA SER A 405 -18.64 -1.36 33.57
C SER A 405 -18.41 -0.43 32.37
N GLU A 406 -19.43 -0.29 31.51
CA GLU A 406 -19.42 0.66 30.40
C GLU A 406 -19.41 2.13 30.88
N GLU A 407 -20.08 2.39 31.99
CA GLU A 407 -20.12 3.71 32.65
C GLU A 407 -18.73 4.09 33.18
N HIS A 408 -18.00 3.12 33.77
CA HIS A 408 -16.61 3.30 34.19
C HIS A 408 -15.70 3.60 32.96
N ALA A 409 -15.91 2.93 31.85
CA ALA A 409 -15.15 3.19 30.62
C ALA A 409 -15.38 4.63 30.09
N GLN A 410 -16.61 5.12 30.08
CA GLN A 410 -16.95 6.48 29.65
C GLN A 410 -16.37 7.54 30.60
N THR A 411 -16.48 7.30 31.92
CA THR A 411 -15.93 8.19 32.94
C THR A 411 -14.40 8.28 32.79
N LEU A 412 -13.73 7.14 32.69
CA LEU A 412 -12.28 7.06 32.48
C LEU A 412 -11.83 7.75 31.19
N ALA A 413 -12.57 7.58 30.10
CA ALA A 413 -12.27 8.27 28.84
C ALA A 413 -12.33 9.79 29.02
N SER A 414 -13.36 10.30 29.72
CA SER A 414 -13.52 11.73 30.00
C SER A 414 -12.38 12.27 30.87
N GLN A 415 -11.98 11.53 31.91
CA GLN A 415 -10.87 11.90 32.79
C GLN A 415 -9.53 11.92 32.04
N LEU A 416 -9.29 10.93 31.17
CA LEU A 416 -8.06 10.85 30.36
C LEU A 416 -7.98 11.96 29.32
N VAL A 417 -9.09 12.37 28.69
CA VAL A 417 -9.14 13.50 27.74
C VAL A 417 -8.84 14.83 28.44
N ALA A 418 -9.18 14.97 29.71
CA ALA A 418 -8.92 16.18 30.49
C ALA A 418 -7.43 16.39 30.84
N LEU A 419 -6.58 15.38 30.64
CA LEU A 419 -5.15 15.49 30.93
C LEU A 419 -4.42 16.35 29.90
N PRO A 420 -3.41 17.16 30.31
CA PRO A 420 -2.58 17.92 29.39
C PRO A 420 -1.94 17.02 28.33
N GLY A 421 -1.95 17.46 27.08
CA GLY A 421 -1.35 16.73 25.97
C GLY A 421 -2.18 15.54 25.46
N VAL A 422 -3.32 15.21 26.02
CA VAL A 422 -4.23 14.19 25.48
C VAL A 422 -5.19 14.86 24.48
N ILE A 423 -5.12 14.42 23.22
CA ILE A 423 -5.96 14.93 22.12
C ILE A 423 -7.26 14.14 22.03
N GLU A 424 -7.19 12.84 22.28
CA GLU A 424 -8.30 11.90 22.18
C GLU A 424 -8.04 10.72 23.13
N ALA A 425 -9.06 10.25 23.83
CA ALA A 425 -9.03 9.02 24.59
C ALA A 425 -10.22 8.13 24.20
N THR A 426 -9.94 6.88 23.87
CA THR A 426 -10.96 5.86 23.62
C THR A 426 -10.70 4.68 24.55
N VAL A 427 -11.67 4.38 25.39
CA VAL A 427 -11.60 3.25 26.33
C VAL A 427 -12.46 2.11 25.80
N VAL A 428 -11.83 0.96 25.56
CA VAL A 428 -12.47 -0.23 24.97
C VAL A 428 -12.57 -1.31 26.05
N ARG A 429 -13.77 -1.52 26.57
CA ARG A 429 -14.05 -2.46 27.67
C ARG A 429 -13.66 -3.90 27.30
N ASP A 430 -14.08 -4.37 26.12
CA ASP A 430 -13.84 -5.74 25.66
C ASP A 430 -12.36 -6.10 25.52
N GLU A 431 -11.50 -5.10 25.45
CA GLU A 431 -10.05 -5.25 25.33
C GLU A 431 -9.32 -4.94 26.65
N ASN A 432 -10.03 -4.41 27.65
CA ASN A 432 -9.44 -3.84 28.88
C ASN A 432 -8.30 -2.86 28.56
N ARG A 433 -8.55 -1.95 27.60
CA ARG A 433 -7.54 -1.01 27.12
C ARG A 433 -8.09 0.40 26.93
N SER A 434 -7.26 1.36 27.29
CA SER A 434 -7.43 2.77 26.95
C SER A 434 -6.45 3.16 25.86
N TYR A 435 -6.94 3.69 24.76
CA TYR A 435 -6.15 4.24 23.66
C TYR A 435 -6.12 5.75 23.77
N LEU A 436 -4.92 6.32 23.90
CA LEU A 436 -4.70 7.75 24.03
C LEU A 436 -3.96 8.28 22.80
N LYS A 437 -4.52 9.30 22.17
CA LYS A 437 -3.85 10.09 21.15
C LYS A 437 -3.28 11.32 21.82
N ILE A 438 -1.96 11.48 21.78
CA ILE A 438 -1.25 12.44 22.60
C ILE A 438 -0.37 13.38 21.79
N ASN A 439 -0.19 14.60 22.32
CA ASN A 439 0.91 15.48 21.97
C ASN A 439 2.11 15.14 22.86
N ASP A 440 3.15 14.53 22.28
CA ASP A 440 4.34 14.03 22.99
C ASP A 440 5.11 15.12 23.78
N LYS A 441 4.90 16.39 23.46
CA LYS A 441 5.58 17.51 24.11
C LYS A 441 4.94 17.93 25.45
N GLU A 442 3.65 17.64 25.62
CA GLU A 442 2.84 18.11 26.74
C GLU A 442 2.31 16.97 27.59
N PHE A 443 2.45 15.72 27.11
CA PHE A 443 1.85 14.55 27.74
C PHE A 443 2.72 13.97 28.84
N ASP A 444 2.11 13.72 30.01
CA ASP A 444 2.70 13.02 31.14
C ASP A 444 2.10 11.60 31.27
N LEU A 445 2.94 10.59 31.04
CA LEU A 445 2.57 9.17 31.10
C LEU A 445 2.21 8.73 32.54
N ASP A 446 2.89 9.26 33.55
CA ASP A 446 2.66 8.84 34.93
C ASP A 446 1.34 9.41 35.46
N GLN A 447 0.96 10.62 35.07
CA GLN A 447 -0.38 11.14 35.35
C GLN A 447 -1.47 10.28 34.68
N ALA A 448 -1.27 9.90 33.43
CA ALA A 448 -2.24 9.05 32.73
C ALA A 448 -2.37 7.66 33.36
N ARG A 449 -1.27 7.09 33.86
CA ARG A 449 -1.27 5.81 34.59
C ARG A 449 -2.00 5.92 35.93
N LYS A 450 -1.82 7.01 36.68
CA LYS A 450 -2.56 7.28 37.93
C LYS A 450 -4.06 7.33 37.67
N VAL A 451 -4.49 8.11 36.69
CA VAL A 451 -5.91 8.22 36.32
C VAL A 451 -6.47 6.87 35.83
N ALA A 452 -5.66 6.07 35.18
CA ALA A 452 -6.02 4.72 34.72
C ALA A 452 -5.98 3.65 35.85
N GLY A 453 -5.61 4.01 37.06
CA GLY A 453 -5.54 3.08 38.21
C GLY A 453 -4.43 2.04 38.09
N LEU A 454 -3.31 2.39 37.42
CA LEU A 454 -2.19 1.49 37.16
C LEU A 454 -0.99 1.71 38.09
N ILE A 455 -0.99 2.84 38.80
CA ILE A 455 -0.02 3.24 39.85
C ILE A 455 -0.76 3.95 40.96
#